data_05be1b526efc72ba4db48a153a594e2c
#
_entry.id   05be1b526efc72ba4db48a153a594e2c
#
_cell.length_a   1.000
_cell.length_b   1.000
_cell.length_c   1.000
_cell.angle_alpha   90.00
_cell.angle_beta   90.00
_cell.angle_gamma   90.00
#
_symmetry.space_group_name_H-M   'P 1'
#
loop_
_entity.id
_entity.type
_entity.pdbx_description
1 polymer ?
#
loop_
_entity_poly.entity_id
_entity_poly.type
_entity_poly.pdbx_seq_one_letter_code
_entity_poly.pdbx_strand_id
1 'polypeptide(L)'
;MDSKPSSPFALSNVRRFIAFRTFFNSRFYYPVFTIIFLDYGLTIEQFALLNTIWAFTIVLVEVPSGALADLIGRKRLLVATSWLMIIEMFLLGFVPLGNSNLIFGAFLLNRILSGLAEALASGADEAIAYDTLIAEGDPEDWPKVLDVQMRVQSFSYIITMTMGAFVYDPGTVNAVLHWFGLDINLSQQVTMRFPIYLTLALGVLSLLTTKGMKDPVTKTKEETAEHNVWQKIKGISKLTLMAGHWIFHTPMAMAVILIAMSLDHVLRMLVTMTSQYYRIIDLPEASFGLIGSGIALIGMVIPRIARAMVEHFKPLTNVLCVIVLAIASLYGLTFFIPVFGMLPMALVFISMMLTSFFTSHYLNQMAEPHQRATVLSYKGLAFNAAYGMIGIFYAGLITKLRSSVGDISSQLTANMIEDEA
;
A
#
# COMPACT_ATOMS: atom_id res chain seq x y z
N MET A 1 29.75 8.50 -32.47
CA MET A 1 28.42 8.89 -32.04
C MET A 1 27.59 7.61 -32.04
N ASP A 2 27.50 6.94 -30.92
CA ASP A 2 26.63 5.76 -30.80
C ASP A 2 25.18 6.22 -31.00
N SER A 3 24.51 5.60 -31.99
CA SER A 3 23.11 5.92 -32.27
C SER A 3 22.27 5.61 -31.01
N LYS A 4 21.52 6.58 -30.50
CA LYS A 4 20.57 6.36 -29.41
C LYS A 4 19.67 5.19 -29.78
N PRO A 5 19.35 4.29 -28.83
CA PRO A 5 18.52 3.14 -29.12
C PRO A 5 17.13 3.58 -29.59
N SER A 6 16.60 2.91 -30.61
CA SER A 6 15.29 3.22 -31.22
C SER A 6 14.09 2.96 -30.30
N SER A 7 14.30 2.34 -29.13
CA SER A 7 13.26 2.01 -28.17
C SER A 7 13.78 2.16 -26.73
N PRO A 8 13.03 2.78 -25.80
CA PRO A 8 13.42 2.90 -24.40
C PRO A 8 13.60 1.53 -23.72
N PHE A 9 12.92 0.50 -24.22
CA PHE A 9 13.01 -0.86 -23.70
C PHE A 9 14.28 -1.61 -24.09
N ALA A 10 15.12 -1.06 -24.99
CA ALA A 10 16.47 -1.56 -25.22
C ALA A 10 17.38 -1.27 -24.02
N LEU A 11 17.09 -0.22 -23.24
CA LEU A 11 17.86 0.18 -22.07
C LEU A 11 17.64 -0.79 -20.89
N SER A 12 18.75 -1.28 -20.35
CA SER A 12 18.72 -2.30 -19.29
C SER A 12 18.04 -1.81 -18.02
N ASN A 13 18.32 -0.57 -17.59
CA ASN A 13 17.72 0.00 -16.37
C ASN A 13 16.22 0.21 -16.51
N VAL A 14 15.72 0.58 -17.70
CA VAL A 14 14.28 0.74 -17.95
C VAL A 14 13.53 -0.59 -17.77
N ARG A 15 14.04 -1.67 -18.34
CA ARG A 15 13.44 -3.01 -18.14
C ARG A 15 13.50 -3.45 -16.69
N ARG A 16 14.61 -3.19 -16.01
CA ARG A 16 14.79 -3.54 -14.59
C ARG A 16 13.93 -2.69 -13.66
N PHE A 17 13.69 -1.44 -14.00
CA PHE A 17 12.72 -0.59 -13.29
C PHE A 17 11.31 -1.21 -13.34
N ILE A 18 10.84 -1.59 -14.53
CA ILE A 18 9.54 -2.23 -14.70
C ILE A 18 9.48 -3.54 -13.91
N ALA A 19 10.52 -4.38 -14.00
CA ALA A 19 10.59 -5.64 -13.28
C ALA A 19 10.64 -5.43 -11.75
N PHE A 20 11.47 -4.51 -11.26
CA PHE A 20 11.55 -4.17 -9.84
C PHE A 20 10.18 -3.72 -9.30
N ARG A 21 9.55 -2.75 -9.96
CA ARG A 21 8.25 -2.24 -9.55
C ARG A 21 7.18 -3.33 -9.52
N THR A 22 7.21 -4.20 -10.52
CA THR A 22 6.33 -5.36 -10.59
C THR A 22 6.56 -6.31 -9.41
N PHE A 23 7.79 -6.73 -9.13
CA PHE A 23 8.10 -7.68 -8.06
C PHE A 23 7.91 -7.07 -6.66
N PHE A 24 8.24 -5.80 -6.48
CA PHE A 24 8.12 -5.14 -5.20
C PHE A 24 6.67 -4.86 -4.79
N ASN A 25 5.81 -4.47 -5.74
CA ASN A 25 4.43 -4.09 -5.46
C ASN A 25 3.43 -5.25 -5.56
N SER A 26 3.77 -6.35 -6.23
CA SER A 26 2.88 -7.51 -6.43
C SER A 26 3.03 -8.53 -5.30
N ARG A 27 2.37 -8.28 -4.17
CA ARG A 27 2.48 -9.13 -2.99
C ARG A 27 1.34 -10.13 -2.91
N PHE A 28 1.65 -11.43 -2.87
CA PHE A 28 0.67 -12.52 -2.84
C PHE A 28 -0.22 -12.52 -1.60
N TYR A 29 0.20 -11.91 -0.49
CA TYR A 29 -0.60 -11.87 0.74
C TYR A 29 -1.63 -10.73 0.78
N TYR A 30 -1.66 -9.82 -0.18
CA TYR A 30 -2.60 -8.69 -0.17
C TYR A 30 -4.08 -9.10 -0.12
N PRO A 31 -4.57 -10.13 -0.84
CA PRO A 31 -5.99 -10.50 -0.77
C PRO A 31 -6.43 -11.01 0.60
N VAL A 32 -5.47 -11.48 1.40
CA VAL A 32 -5.69 -12.09 2.73
C VAL A 32 -4.98 -11.29 3.84
N PHE A 33 -4.71 -10.01 3.59
CA PHE A 33 -3.81 -9.19 4.40
C PHE A 33 -4.18 -9.17 5.89
N THR A 34 -5.42 -8.85 6.24
CA THR A 34 -5.82 -8.77 7.66
C THR A 34 -5.91 -10.15 8.29
N ILE A 35 -6.51 -11.12 7.58
CA ILE A 35 -6.73 -12.45 8.15
C ILE A 35 -5.44 -13.20 8.41
N ILE A 36 -4.35 -12.95 7.68
CA ILE A 36 -3.03 -13.48 8.02
C ILE A 36 -2.63 -13.08 9.44
N PHE A 37 -2.76 -11.80 9.81
CA PHE A 37 -2.42 -11.35 11.16
C PHE A 37 -3.25 -12.07 12.24
N LEU A 38 -4.55 -12.21 11.98
CA LEU A 38 -5.49 -12.86 12.90
C LEU A 38 -5.20 -14.36 13.02
N ASP A 39 -4.90 -15.04 11.91
CA ASP A 39 -4.59 -16.49 11.90
C ASP A 39 -3.23 -16.81 12.54
N TYR A 40 -2.31 -15.83 12.61
CA TYR A 40 -1.12 -15.93 13.47
C TYR A 40 -1.44 -15.70 14.96
N GLY A 41 -2.66 -15.32 15.33
CA GLY A 41 -3.12 -15.12 16.70
C GLY A 41 -3.02 -13.66 17.21
N LEU A 42 -2.83 -12.70 16.30
CA LEU A 42 -2.88 -11.28 16.66
C LEU A 42 -4.33 -10.80 16.74
N THR A 43 -4.57 -9.80 17.59
CA THR A 43 -5.90 -9.16 17.66
C THR A 43 -6.05 -8.07 16.61
N ILE A 44 -7.29 -7.65 16.36
CA ILE A 44 -7.58 -6.58 15.40
C ILE A 44 -7.00 -5.22 15.87
N GLU A 45 -6.91 -5.00 17.18
CA GLU A 45 -6.29 -3.82 17.78
C GLU A 45 -4.77 -3.83 17.53
N GLN A 46 -4.13 -4.99 17.70
CA GLN A 46 -2.71 -5.17 17.39
C GLN A 46 -2.45 -4.96 15.90
N PHE A 47 -3.32 -5.48 15.03
CA PHE A 47 -3.26 -5.22 13.59
C PHE A 47 -3.31 -3.72 13.27
N ALA A 48 -4.27 -2.99 13.85
CA ALA A 48 -4.40 -1.54 13.65
C ALA A 48 -3.16 -0.78 14.14
N LEU A 49 -2.65 -1.12 15.34
CA LEU A 49 -1.43 -0.53 15.91
C LEU A 49 -0.21 -0.79 15.02
N LEU A 50 -0.04 -2.01 14.53
CA LEU A 50 1.07 -2.38 13.65
C LEU A 50 1.04 -1.61 12.32
N ASN A 51 -0.14 -1.39 11.73
CA ASN A 51 -0.27 -0.56 10.53
C ASN A 51 -0.03 0.93 10.82
N THR A 52 -0.38 1.40 12.02
CA THR A 52 -0.01 2.73 12.50
C THR A 52 1.51 2.91 12.53
N ILE A 53 2.24 1.95 13.08
CA ILE A 53 3.71 1.97 13.15
C ILE A 53 4.31 1.98 11.73
N TRP A 54 3.76 1.19 10.81
CA TRP A 54 4.16 1.20 9.41
C TRP A 54 3.98 2.59 8.77
N ALA A 55 2.83 3.23 8.97
CA ALA A 55 2.54 4.55 8.41
C ALA A 55 3.48 5.64 8.98
N PHE A 56 3.72 5.65 10.29
CA PHE A 56 4.66 6.59 10.91
C PHE A 56 6.11 6.33 10.48
N THR A 57 6.50 5.08 10.26
CA THR A 57 7.83 4.74 9.73
C THR A 57 8.02 5.38 8.35
N ILE A 58 7.02 5.30 7.47
CA ILE A 58 7.07 5.97 6.17
C ILE A 58 7.22 7.48 6.35
N VAL A 59 6.36 8.12 7.15
CA VAL A 59 6.38 9.58 7.39
C VAL A 59 7.75 10.05 7.87
N LEU A 60 8.37 9.30 8.77
CA LEU A 60 9.67 9.67 9.35
C LEU A 60 10.84 9.49 8.36
N VAL A 61 10.74 8.52 7.45
CA VAL A 61 11.87 8.11 6.60
C VAL A 61 11.77 8.66 5.18
N GLU A 62 10.58 9.00 4.68
CA GLU A 62 10.36 9.44 3.29
C GLU A 62 11.20 10.67 2.92
N VAL A 63 11.28 11.67 3.80
CA VAL A 63 12.12 12.86 3.56
C VAL A 63 13.62 12.55 3.64
N PRO A 64 14.14 11.85 4.66
CA PRO A 64 15.51 11.40 4.69
C PRO A 64 15.93 10.50 3.54
N SER A 65 15.03 9.64 3.04
CA SER A 65 15.32 8.68 1.96
C SER A 65 15.73 9.36 0.65
N GLY A 66 15.09 10.48 0.31
CA GLY A 66 15.46 11.29 -0.86
C GLY A 66 16.88 11.84 -0.78
N ALA A 67 17.27 12.37 0.39
CA ALA A 67 18.63 12.82 0.62
C ALA A 67 19.66 11.66 0.59
N LEU A 68 19.26 10.50 1.11
CA LEU A 68 20.09 9.31 1.10
C LEU A 68 20.29 8.77 -0.32
N ALA A 69 19.26 8.80 -1.18
CA ALA A 69 19.36 8.44 -2.58
C ALA A 69 20.42 9.24 -3.35
N ASP A 70 20.50 10.52 -3.06
CA ASP A 70 21.48 11.41 -3.67
C ASP A 70 22.93 11.17 -3.19
N LEU A 71 23.11 10.64 -1.98
CA LEU A 71 24.43 10.45 -1.37
C LEU A 71 25.05 9.08 -1.68
N ILE A 72 24.27 8.01 -1.45
CA ILE A 72 24.77 6.64 -1.61
C ILE A 72 24.51 6.06 -3.00
N GLY A 73 23.71 6.75 -3.81
CA GLY A 73 23.28 6.32 -5.13
C GLY A 73 21.94 5.54 -5.10
N ARG A 74 21.14 5.75 -6.12
CA ARG A 74 19.77 5.17 -6.22
C ARG A 74 19.79 3.65 -6.30
N LYS A 75 20.75 3.08 -7.04
CA LYS A 75 20.93 1.62 -7.13
C LYS A 75 21.10 0.99 -5.73
N ARG A 76 22.00 1.55 -4.90
CA ARG A 76 22.27 0.99 -3.57
C ARG A 76 21.04 1.03 -2.69
N LEU A 77 20.24 2.09 -2.83
CA LEU A 77 18.99 2.25 -2.10
C LEU A 77 17.97 1.17 -2.49
N LEU A 78 17.79 0.91 -3.80
CA LEU A 78 16.89 -0.13 -4.30
C LEU A 78 17.37 -1.56 -3.94
N VAL A 79 18.69 -1.79 -3.89
CA VAL A 79 19.24 -3.05 -3.37
C VAL A 79 18.94 -3.22 -1.89
N ALA A 80 19.08 -2.16 -1.08
CA ALA A 80 18.70 -2.19 0.35
C ALA A 80 17.20 -2.46 0.52
N THR A 81 16.35 -1.80 -0.25
CA THR A 81 14.89 -2.05 -0.30
C THR A 81 14.56 -3.52 -0.56
N SER A 82 15.22 -4.13 -1.55
CA SER A 82 15.01 -5.54 -1.88
C SER A 82 15.46 -6.48 -0.75
N TRP A 83 16.56 -6.16 -0.07
CA TRP A 83 16.99 -6.90 1.14
C TRP A 83 15.99 -6.76 2.29
N LEU A 84 15.46 -5.55 2.53
CA LEU A 84 14.43 -5.34 3.53
C LEU A 84 13.18 -6.19 3.24
N MET A 85 12.73 -6.25 1.97
CA MET A 85 11.62 -7.10 1.56
C MET A 85 11.88 -8.59 1.83
N ILE A 86 13.09 -9.08 1.58
CA ILE A 86 13.46 -10.47 1.86
C ILE A 86 13.40 -10.72 3.38
N ILE A 87 14.01 -9.85 4.18
CA ILE A 87 14.08 -10.00 5.62
C ILE A 87 12.69 -9.94 6.25
N GLU A 88 11.85 -8.97 5.84
CA GLU A 88 10.49 -8.84 6.36
C GLU A 88 9.62 -10.06 6.06
N MET A 89 9.75 -10.65 4.86
CA MET A 89 9.01 -11.85 4.49
C MET A 89 9.57 -13.11 5.16
N PHE A 90 10.88 -13.19 5.32
CA PHE A 90 11.52 -14.28 6.06
C PHE A 90 11.03 -14.32 7.52
N LEU A 91 10.97 -13.17 8.19
CA LEU A 91 10.48 -13.08 9.57
C LEU A 91 9.06 -13.65 9.68
N LEU A 92 8.14 -13.25 8.82
CA LEU A 92 6.75 -13.74 8.88
C LEU A 92 6.64 -15.21 8.48
N GLY A 93 7.37 -15.63 7.45
CA GLY A 93 7.31 -17.01 6.94
C GLY A 93 7.79 -18.04 7.93
N PHE A 94 8.74 -17.69 8.81
CA PHE A 94 9.41 -18.63 9.69
C PHE A 94 9.21 -18.38 11.18
N VAL A 95 8.42 -17.39 11.60
CA VAL A 95 8.09 -17.18 13.00
C VAL A 95 7.35 -18.39 13.57
N PRO A 96 7.79 -18.95 14.72
CA PRO A 96 7.10 -20.05 15.38
C PRO A 96 5.72 -19.61 15.90
N LEU A 97 4.71 -20.49 15.76
CA LEU A 97 3.39 -20.30 16.33
C LEU A 97 3.38 -20.65 17.83
N GLY A 98 2.38 -20.11 18.56
CA GLY A 98 2.13 -20.46 19.96
C GLY A 98 2.74 -19.49 20.99
N ASN A 99 3.61 -18.56 20.59
CA ASN A 99 4.13 -17.51 21.47
C ASN A 99 3.66 -16.13 20.99
N SER A 100 2.64 -15.58 21.61
CA SER A 100 2.02 -14.31 21.21
C SER A 100 3.01 -13.13 21.22
N ASN A 101 3.93 -13.07 22.19
CA ASN A 101 4.91 -12.00 22.28
C ASN A 101 5.94 -12.07 21.14
N LEU A 102 6.40 -13.28 20.80
CA LEU A 102 7.32 -13.48 19.69
C LEU A 102 6.67 -13.15 18.35
N ILE A 103 5.42 -13.57 18.14
CA ILE A 103 4.63 -13.26 16.96
C ILE A 103 4.44 -11.76 16.84
N PHE A 104 3.99 -11.09 17.91
CA PHE A 104 3.82 -9.63 17.89
C PHE A 104 5.14 -8.91 17.58
N GLY A 105 6.24 -9.32 18.20
CA GLY A 105 7.58 -8.77 17.94
C GLY A 105 8.03 -8.95 16.48
N ALA A 106 7.79 -10.13 15.89
CA ALA A 106 8.10 -10.40 14.49
C ALA A 106 7.28 -9.52 13.53
N PHE A 107 5.97 -9.38 13.80
CA PHE A 107 5.09 -8.51 13.01
C PHE A 107 5.42 -7.02 13.21
N LEU A 108 5.81 -6.60 14.41
CA LEU A 108 6.29 -5.24 14.68
C LEU A 108 7.54 -4.92 13.85
N LEU A 109 8.52 -5.81 13.88
CA LEU A 109 9.73 -5.63 13.09
C LEU A 109 9.43 -5.66 11.59
N ASN A 110 8.56 -6.58 11.14
CA ASN A 110 8.08 -6.60 9.76
C ASN A 110 7.46 -5.25 9.35
N ARG A 111 6.58 -4.65 10.17
CA ARG A 111 5.94 -3.36 9.84
C ARG A 111 6.95 -2.22 9.74
N ILE A 112 7.95 -2.19 10.61
CA ILE A 112 9.04 -1.20 10.55
C ILE A 112 9.88 -1.42 9.28
N LEU A 113 10.31 -2.65 8.99
CA LEU A 113 11.12 -2.96 7.81
C LEU A 113 10.34 -2.69 6.50
N SER A 114 9.05 -3.03 6.47
CA SER A 114 8.17 -2.75 5.34
C SER A 114 7.99 -1.25 5.11
N GLY A 115 7.80 -0.46 6.18
CA GLY A 115 7.71 1.00 6.08
C GLY A 115 9.03 1.63 5.60
N LEU A 116 10.17 1.13 6.08
CA LEU A 116 11.49 1.51 5.59
C LEU A 116 11.66 1.19 4.11
N ALA A 117 11.32 -0.03 3.69
CA ALA A 117 11.42 -0.47 2.30
C ALA A 117 10.58 0.41 1.37
N GLU A 118 9.34 0.74 1.76
CA GLU A 118 8.45 1.60 1.01
C GLU A 118 9.03 3.02 0.85
N ALA A 119 9.48 3.62 1.96
CA ALA A 119 10.07 4.95 1.95
C ALA A 119 11.37 5.04 1.15
N LEU A 120 12.22 4.00 1.19
CA LEU A 120 13.47 3.95 0.44
C LEU A 120 13.24 3.71 -1.06
N ALA A 121 12.19 2.99 -1.45
CA ALA A 121 11.82 2.78 -2.85
C ALA A 121 11.23 4.03 -3.48
N SER A 122 10.48 4.81 -2.67
CA SER A 122 9.72 5.98 -3.13
C SER A 122 10.61 6.97 -3.88
N GLY A 123 10.30 7.18 -5.16
CA GLY A 123 11.02 8.09 -6.06
C GLY A 123 12.39 7.63 -6.54
N ALA A 124 13.08 6.74 -5.85
CA ALA A 124 14.40 6.25 -6.26
C ALA A 124 14.32 5.35 -7.51
N ASP A 125 13.26 4.56 -7.61
CA ASP A 125 12.99 3.63 -8.69
C ASP A 125 12.65 4.36 -10.01
N GLU A 126 11.77 5.34 -9.97
CA GLU A 126 11.44 6.16 -11.14
C GLU A 126 12.64 7.00 -11.58
N ALA A 127 13.34 7.57 -10.61
CA ALA A 127 14.46 8.44 -10.87
C ALA A 127 15.62 7.73 -11.57
N ILE A 128 15.97 6.48 -11.19
CA ILE A 128 17.04 5.75 -11.87
C ILE A 128 16.69 5.41 -13.33
N ALA A 129 15.40 5.14 -13.62
CA ALA A 129 14.94 4.87 -14.97
C ALA A 129 14.91 6.15 -15.82
N TYR A 130 14.40 7.25 -15.27
CA TYR A 130 14.34 8.53 -15.96
C TYR A 130 15.74 9.10 -16.24
N ASP A 131 16.66 9.06 -15.27
CA ASP A 131 18.05 9.50 -15.48
C ASP A 131 18.75 8.63 -16.55
N THR A 132 18.39 7.36 -16.67
CA THR A 132 18.92 6.50 -17.74
C THR A 132 18.43 6.95 -19.12
N LEU A 133 17.15 7.39 -19.22
CA LEU A 133 16.64 7.96 -20.47
C LEU A 133 17.36 9.26 -20.83
N ILE A 134 17.66 10.11 -19.85
CA ILE A 134 18.44 11.34 -20.07
C ILE A 134 19.83 11.00 -20.59
N ALA A 135 20.52 10.02 -19.98
CA ALA A 135 21.90 9.69 -20.26
C ALA A 135 22.10 8.89 -21.56
N GLU A 136 21.23 7.90 -21.82
CA GLU A 136 21.44 6.87 -22.86
C GLU A 136 20.30 6.79 -23.89
N GLY A 137 19.14 7.48 -23.64
CA GLY A 137 17.91 7.38 -24.43
C GLY A 137 17.30 8.72 -24.80
N ASP A 138 15.97 8.77 -24.75
CA ASP A 138 15.17 9.97 -24.95
C ASP A 138 14.23 10.17 -23.75
N PRO A 139 14.33 11.28 -23.00
CA PRO A 139 13.42 11.59 -21.90
C PRO A 139 11.93 11.70 -22.31
N GLU A 140 11.64 12.02 -23.59
CA GLU A 140 10.28 12.10 -24.11
C GLU A 140 9.59 10.72 -24.18
N ASP A 141 10.37 9.63 -24.12
CA ASP A 141 9.84 8.27 -24.03
C ASP A 141 9.32 7.88 -22.63
N TRP A 142 9.49 8.73 -21.61
CA TRP A 142 9.06 8.43 -20.25
C TRP A 142 7.57 8.04 -20.14
N PRO A 143 6.61 8.71 -20.79
CA PRO A 143 5.21 8.29 -20.78
C PRO A 143 4.99 6.87 -21.33
N LYS A 144 5.75 6.45 -22.34
CA LYS A 144 5.70 5.07 -22.89
C LYS A 144 6.18 4.04 -21.87
N VAL A 145 7.25 4.38 -21.13
CA VAL A 145 7.80 3.51 -20.08
C VAL A 145 6.78 3.33 -18.95
N LEU A 146 6.16 4.42 -18.50
CA LEU A 146 5.11 4.37 -17.47
C LEU A 146 3.88 3.57 -17.93
N ASP A 147 3.42 3.74 -19.17
CA ASP A 147 2.29 2.99 -19.72
C ASP A 147 2.55 1.47 -19.69
N VAL A 148 3.72 1.03 -20.15
CA VAL A 148 4.10 -0.39 -20.10
C VAL A 148 4.23 -0.87 -18.66
N GLN A 149 4.87 -0.09 -17.79
CA GLN A 149 5.02 -0.43 -16.37
C GLN A 149 3.65 -0.63 -15.71
N MET A 150 2.70 0.28 -15.92
CA MET A 150 1.37 0.18 -15.33
C MET A 150 0.58 -1.03 -15.83
N ARG A 151 0.68 -1.36 -17.12
CA ARG A 151 0.05 -2.57 -17.69
C ARG A 151 0.64 -3.85 -17.09
N VAL A 152 1.97 -3.97 -17.06
CA VAL A 152 2.66 -5.13 -16.47
C VAL A 152 2.31 -5.28 -14.99
N GLN A 153 2.29 -4.18 -14.26
CA GLN A 153 1.90 -4.15 -12.85
C GLN A 153 0.46 -4.62 -12.64
N SER A 154 -0.48 -4.12 -13.44
CA SER A 154 -1.90 -4.50 -13.34
C SER A 154 -2.10 -5.98 -13.63
N PHE A 155 -1.43 -6.52 -14.65
CA PHE A 155 -1.47 -7.94 -14.97
C PHE A 155 -0.86 -8.80 -13.85
N SER A 156 0.29 -8.39 -13.34
CA SER A 156 0.94 -9.07 -12.22
C SER A 156 0.07 -9.02 -10.95
N TYR A 157 -0.62 -7.90 -10.70
CA TYR A 157 -1.52 -7.76 -9.57
C TYR A 157 -2.70 -8.75 -9.64
N ILE A 158 -3.31 -8.94 -10.82
CA ILE A 158 -4.37 -9.93 -11.02
C ILE A 158 -3.86 -11.34 -10.68
N ILE A 159 -2.67 -11.71 -11.16
CA ILE A 159 -2.07 -13.01 -10.87
C ILE A 159 -1.81 -13.16 -9.36
N THR A 160 -1.15 -12.18 -8.74
CA THR A 160 -0.74 -12.29 -7.33
C THR A 160 -1.94 -12.27 -6.38
N MET A 161 -2.97 -11.48 -6.67
CA MET A 161 -4.21 -11.48 -5.90
C MET A 161 -4.92 -12.83 -5.99
N THR A 162 -5.11 -13.36 -7.20
CA THR A 162 -5.82 -14.64 -7.41
C THR A 162 -5.03 -15.80 -6.81
N MET A 163 -3.76 -15.92 -7.14
CA MET A 163 -2.91 -17.02 -6.63
C MET A 163 -2.70 -16.93 -5.12
N GLY A 164 -2.54 -15.70 -4.58
CA GLY A 164 -2.36 -15.48 -3.16
C GLY A 164 -3.51 -16.00 -2.32
N ALA A 165 -4.75 -15.72 -2.73
CA ALA A 165 -5.95 -16.24 -2.07
C ALA A 165 -6.09 -17.77 -2.24
N PHE A 166 -5.82 -18.31 -3.43
CA PHE A 166 -5.91 -19.74 -3.69
C PHE A 166 -4.95 -20.57 -2.84
N VAL A 167 -3.68 -20.17 -2.75
CA VAL A 167 -2.71 -20.92 -1.96
C VAL A 167 -2.87 -20.72 -0.45
N TYR A 168 -3.59 -19.69 -0.03
CA TYR A 168 -3.92 -19.44 1.37
C TYR A 168 -5.03 -20.38 1.87
N ASP A 169 -6.04 -20.67 1.05
CA ASP A 169 -7.20 -21.48 1.41
C ASP A 169 -6.87 -22.97 1.46
N PRO A 170 -6.92 -23.63 2.64
CA PRO A 170 -6.59 -25.06 2.76
C PRO A 170 -7.56 -25.94 1.96
N GLY A 171 -8.83 -25.53 1.80
CA GLY A 171 -9.81 -26.30 1.02
C GLY A 171 -9.36 -26.41 -0.44
N THR A 172 -9.01 -25.31 -1.04
CA THR A 172 -8.53 -25.25 -2.43
C THR A 172 -7.21 -25.98 -2.61
N VAL A 173 -6.23 -25.79 -1.70
CA VAL A 173 -4.93 -26.48 -1.78
C VAL A 173 -5.08 -27.97 -1.66
N ASN A 174 -5.86 -28.45 -0.69
CA ASN A 174 -6.10 -29.88 -0.49
C ASN A 174 -6.84 -30.51 -1.68
N ALA A 175 -7.83 -29.81 -2.26
CA ALA A 175 -8.52 -30.29 -3.46
C ALA A 175 -7.55 -30.47 -4.64
N VAL A 176 -6.60 -29.56 -4.83
CA VAL A 176 -5.56 -29.67 -5.86
C VAL A 176 -4.62 -30.83 -5.55
N LEU A 177 -4.17 -31.01 -4.31
CA LEU A 177 -3.31 -32.14 -3.91
C LEU A 177 -3.99 -33.49 -4.18
N HIS A 178 -5.28 -33.64 -3.80
CA HIS A 178 -6.07 -34.83 -4.08
C HIS A 178 -6.22 -35.10 -5.58
N TRP A 179 -6.42 -34.06 -6.39
CA TRP A 179 -6.49 -34.20 -7.84
C TRP A 179 -5.18 -34.76 -8.45
N PHE A 180 -4.01 -34.44 -7.84
CA PHE A 180 -2.73 -35.05 -8.20
C PHE A 180 -2.48 -36.43 -7.55
N GLY A 181 -3.45 -36.99 -6.83
CA GLY A 181 -3.34 -38.30 -6.17
C GLY A 181 -2.52 -38.27 -4.87
N LEU A 182 -2.30 -37.09 -4.30
CA LEU A 182 -1.61 -36.91 -3.02
C LEU A 182 -2.63 -36.83 -1.89
N ASP A 183 -2.66 -37.85 -1.04
CA ASP A 183 -3.57 -37.90 0.13
C ASP A 183 -2.96 -37.16 1.33
N ILE A 184 -2.77 -35.85 1.15
CA ILE A 184 -2.21 -34.93 2.14
C ILE A 184 -3.27 -33.89 2.49
N ASN A 185 -3.56 -33.71 3.78
CA ASN A 185 -4.45 -32.69 4.28
C ASN A 185 -3.66 -31.61 5.04
N LEU A 186 -3.43 -30.48 4.40
CA LEU A 186 -2.76 -29.33 4.99
C LEU A 186 -3.76 -28.50 5.81
N SER A 187 -3.31 -28.03 6.97
CA SER A 187 -4.08 -27.14 7.84
C SER A 187 -3.89 -25.67 7.45
N GLN A 188 -4.78 -24.80 7.93
CA GLN A 188 -4.65 -23.33 7.78
C GLN A 188 -3.31 -22.80 8.28
N GLN A 189 -2.77 -23.37 9.37
CA GLN A 189 -1.46 -22.97 9.92
C GLN A 189 -0.29 -23.19 8.96
N VAL A 190 -0.43 -24.09 7.99
CA VAL A 190 0.56 -24.36 6.94
C VAL A 190 0.29 -23.47 5.73
N THR A 191 -0.94 -23.47 5.22
CA THR A 191 -1.31 -22.79 3.98
C THR A 191 -1.25 -21.28 4.10
N MET A 192 -1.53 -20.69 5.27
CA MET A 192 -1.43 -19.24 5.51
C MET A 192 -0.02 -18.67 5.25
N ARG A 193 1.02 -19.54 5.25
CA ARG A 193 2.41 -19.12 4.98
C ARG A 193 2.75 -19.11 3.49
N PHE A 194 1.99 -19.79 2.63
CA PHE A 194 2.31 -19.92 1.21
C PHE A 194 2.33 -18.57 0.49
N PRO A 195 1.37 -17.64 0.69
CA PRO A 195 1.45 -16.31 0.10
C PRO A 195 2.70 -15.53 0.55
N ILE A 196 3.16 -15.75 1.79
CA ILE A 196 4.36 -15.13 2.33
C ILE A 196 5.60 -15.70 1.63
N TYR A 197 5.69 -17.03 1.44
CA TYR A 197 6.81 -17.67 0.73
C TYR A 197 6.87 -17.23 -0.75
N LEU A 198 5.72 -17.12 -1.43
CA LEU A 198 5.67 -16.61 -2.79
C LEU A 198 6.13 -15.14 -2.86
N THR A 199 5.74 -14.32 -1.87
CA THR A 199 6.20 -12.93 -1.78
C THR A 199 7.70 -12.85 -1.47
N LEU A 200 8.23 -13.76 -0.64
CA LEU A 200 9.66 -13.90 -0.39
C LEU A 200 10.43 -14.20 -1.69
N ALA A 201 9.90 -15.08 -2.54
CA ALA A 201 10.48 -15.36 -3.85
C ALA A 201 10.51 -14.10 -4.75
N LEU A 202 9.44 -13.27 -4.73
CA LEU A 202 9.44 -11.97 -5.41
C LEU A 202 10.49 -11.01 -4.84
N GLY A 203 10.73 -11.04 -3.53
CA GLY A 203 11.81 -10.30 -2.88
C GLY A 203 13.19 -10.68 -3.44
N VAL A 204 13.44 -11.99 -3.62
CA VAL A 204 14.68 -12.49 -4.24
C VAL A 204 14.78 -12.03 -5.69
N LEU A 205 13.71 -12.11 -6.50
CA LEU A 205 13.68 -11.61 -7.87
C LEU A 205 13.91 -10.09 -7.94
N SER A 206 13.33 -9.33 -6.99
CA SER A 206 13.58 -7.90 -6.82
C SER A 206 15.07 -7.63 -6.57
N LEU A 207 15.71 -8.39 -5.68
CA LEU A 207 17.14 -8.24 -5.38
C LEU A 207 18.02 -8.56 -6.60
N LEU A 208 17.73 -9.63 -7.34
CA LEU A 208 18.45 -9.96 -8.56
C LEU A 208 18.31 -8.85 -9.61
N THR A 209 17.13 -8.29 -9.73
CA THR A 209 16.83 -7.18 -10.64
C THR A 209 17.61 -5.93 -10.27
N THR A 210 17.58 -5.51 -9.00
CA THR A 210 18.23 -4.28 -8.54
C THR A 210 19.76 -4.39 -8.51
N LYS A 211 20.33 -5.54 -8.18
CA LYS A 211 21.78 -5.79 -8.30
C LYS A 211 22.29 -5.55 -9.71
N GLY A 212 21.52 -5.89 -10.71
CA GLY A 212 21.87 -5.70 -12.10
C GLY A 212 21.70 -4.27 -12.61
N MET A 213 21.01 -3.36 -11.91
CA MET A 213 20.91 -1.95 -12.29
C MET A 213 22.29 -1.27 -12.26
N LYS A 214 22.42 -0.16 -12.98
CA LYS A 214 23.61 0.70 -12.99
C LYS A 214 23.18 2.11 -12.61
N ASP A 215 23.95 2.79 -11.75
CA ASP A 215 23.72 4.22 -11.54
C ASP A 215 24.13 4.96 -12.84
N PRO A 216 23.21 5.75 -13.46
CA PRO A 216 23.57 6.55 -14.63
C PRO A 216 24.64 7.57 -14.24
N VAL A 217 25.64 7.75 -15.11
CA VAL A 217 26.72 8.72 -14.89
C VAL A 217 26.19 10.13 -15.21
N THR A 218 25.35 10.68 -14.33
CA THR A 218 24.75 12.02 -14.52
C THR A 218 25.32 13.09 -13.58
N LYS A 219 26.12 12.71 -12.60
CA LYS A 219 26.77 13.69 -11.68
C LYS A 219 28.25 13.40 -11.56
N THR A 220 29.07 14.40 -11.84
CA THR A 220 30.50 14.39 -11.54
C THR A 220 30.69 14.20 -10.04
N LYS A 221 31.62 13.32 -9.65
CA LYS A 221 31.95 13.02 -8.24
C LYS A 221 32.27 14.27 -7.40
N GLU A 222 32.59 15.39 -8.03
CA GLU A 222 32.91 16.66 -7.39
C GLU A 222 31.69 17.39 -6.81
N GLU A 223 30.49 17.27 -7.43
CA GLU A 223 29.27 17.90 -6.89
C GLU A 223 28.69 17.17 -5.67
N THR A 224 29.08 15.92 -5.44
CA THR A 224 28.53 15.08 -4.34
C THR A 224 29.35 15.27 -3.04
N ALA A 225 30.58 15.75 -3.11
CA ALA A 225 31.51 15.78 -1.98
C ALA A 225 31.31 16.95 -1.01
N GLU A 226 30.67 18.05 -1.44
CA GLU A 226 30.65 19.30 -0.65
C GLU A 226 29.44 19.49 0.29
N HIS A 227 28.38 18.64 0.20
CA HIS A 227 27.20 18.86 1.04
C HIS A 227 27.01 17.75 2.08
N ASN A 228 27.07 18.15 3.35
CA ASN A 228 26.77 17.29 4.49
C ASN A 228 25.30 16.76 4.38
N VAL A 229 25.08 15.44 4.65
CA VAL A 229 23.76 14.77 4.65
C VAL A 229 22.70 15.61 5.38
N TRP A 230 23.06 16.15 6.54
CA TRP A 230 22.17 16.97 7.35
C TRP A 230 21.72 18.25 6.66
N GLN A 231 22.59 18.87 5.85
CA GLN A 231 22.21 20.08 5.09
C GLN A 231 21.23 19.75 3.97
N LYS A 232 21.38 18.59 3.30
CA LYS A 232 20.44 18.12 2.29
C LYS A 232 19.08 17.75 2.90
N ILE A 233 19.06 16.98 3.99
CA ILE A 233 17.83 16.66 4.74
C ILE A 233 17.13 17.95 5.16
N LYS A 234 17.86 18.91 5.74
CA LYS A 234 17.32 20.21 6.14
C LYS A 234 16.75 20.99 4.96
N GLY A 235 17.41 20.94 3.81
CA GLY A 235 16.95 21.58 2.57
C GLY A 235 15.62 20.98 2.08
N ILE A 236 15.53 19.65 1.98
CA ILE A 236 14.32 18.94 1.57
C ILE A 236 13.19 19.16 2.58
N SER A 237 13.49 19.03 3.88
CA SER A 237 12.51 19.31 4.95
C SER A 237 11.98 20.73 4.87
N LYS A 238 12.84 21.71 4.56
CA LYS A 238 12.43 23.11 4.37
C LYS A 238 11.48 23.26 3.18
N LEU A 239 11.75 22.62 2.05
CA LEU A 239 10.87 22.64 0.87
C LEU A 239 9.51 22.01 1.19
N THR A 240 9.49 20.89 1.89
CA THR A 240 8.26 20.22 2.33
C THR A 240 7.44 21.10 3.28
N LEU A 241 8.11 21.78 4.23
CA LEU A 241 7.46 22.74 5.14
C LEU A 241 6.94 23.98 4.37
N MET A 242 7.66 24.46 3.36
CA MET A 242 7.19 25.56 2.51
C MET A 242 5.94 25.18 1.73
N ALA A 243 5.86 23.95 1.20
CA ALA A 243 4.65 23.45 0.57
C ALA A 243 3.48 23.36 1.55
N GLY A 244 3.73 22.88 2.78
CA GLY A 244 2.76 22.91 3.87
C GLY A 244 2.28 24.34 4.14
N HIS A 245 3.19 25.29 4.29
CA HIS A 245 2.86 26.70 4.49
C HIS A 245 2.00 27.25 3.34
N TRP A 246 2.35 26.98 2.09
CA TRP A 246 1.56 27.40 0.93
C TRP A 246 0.14 26.81 0.98
N ILE A 247 -0.02 25.52 1.32
CA ILE A 247 -1.31 24.87 1.47
C ILE A 247 -2.16 25.56 2.54
N PHE A 248 -1.58 25.85 3.72
CA PHE A 248 -2.26 26.55 4.82
C PHE A 248 -2.73 27.96 4.44
N HIS A 249 -2.04 28.63 3.51
CA HIS A 249 -2.39 29.97 3.04
C HIS A 249 -3.22 29.97 1.75
N THR A 250 -3.51 28.81 1.18
CA THR A 250 -4.35 28.66 0.00
C THR A 250 -5.66 27.96 0.40
N PRO A 251 -6.76 28.69 0.70
CA PRO A 251 -7.97 28.13 1.30
C PRO A 251 -8.55 26.96 0.52
N MET A 252 -8.51 27.02 -0.82
CA MET A 252 -9.03 25.95 -1.68
C MET A 252 -8.15 24.68 -1.62
N ALA A 253 -6.83 24.82 -1.61
CA ALA A 253 -5.90 23.69 -1.46
C ALA A 253 -6.04 23.04 -0.08
N MET A 254 -6.17 23.85 0.96
CA MET A 254 -6.45 23.38 2.32
C MET A 254 -7.75 22.60 2.39
N ALA A 255 -8.85 23.13 1.82
CA ALA A 255 -10.14 22.45 1.80
C ALA A 255 -10.06 21.10 1.06
N VAL A 256 -9.40 21.05 -0.10
CA VAL A 256 -9.22 19.82 -0.88
C VAL A 256 -8.44 18.79 -0.05
N ILE A 257 -7.34 19.18 0.60
CA ILE A 257 -6.53 18.24 1.40
C ILE A 257 -7.29 17.76 2.63
N LEU A 258 -7.97 18.64 3.38
CA LEU A 258 -8.70 18.25 4.58
C LEU A 258 -9.85 17.28 4.28
N ILE A 259 -10.65 17.57 3.25
CA ILE A 259 -11.76 16.69 2.85
C ILE A 259 -11.21 15.35 2.34
N ALA A 260 -10.22 15.39 1.44
CA ALA A 260 -9.64 14.18 0.88
C ALA A 260 -8.94 13.33 1.95
N MET A 261 -8.22 13.94 2.88
CA MET A 261 -7.58 13.27 3.99
C MET A 261 -8.62 12.61 4.90
N SER A 262 -9.73 13.31 5.21
CA SER A 262 -10.82 12.77 6.03
C SER A 262 -11.51 11.57 5.39
N LEU A 263 -11.65 11.56 4.06
CA LEU A 263 -12.17 10.40 3.32
C LEU A 263 -11.12 9.28 3.23
N ASP A 264 -9.91 9.61 2.79
CA ASP A 264 -8.86 8.63 2.51
C ASP A 264 -8.55 7.76 3.73
N HIS A 265 -8.32 8.34 4.91
CA HIS A 265 -7.88 7.54 6.05
C HIS A 265 -8.99 6.61 6.58
N VAL A 266 -10.28 7.00 6.51
CA VAL A 266 -11.40 6.12 6.86
C VAL A 266 -11.54 5.00 5.84
N LEU A 267 -11.59 5.33 4.55
CA LEU A 267 -11.74 4.36 3.47
C LEU A 267 -10.54 3.40 3.42
N ARG A 268 -9.32 3.90 3.58
CA ARG A 268 -8.09 3.11 3.62
C ARG A 268 -8.07 2.12 4.78
N MET A 269 -8.56 2.52 5.96
CA MET A 269 -8.69 1.62 7.10
C MET A 269 -9.61 0.44 6.78
N LEU A 270 -10.75 0.69 6.12
CA LEU A 270 -11.66 -0.38 5.69
C LEU A 270 -11.05 -1.25 4.60
N VAL A 271 -10.37 -0.65 3.62
CA VAL A 271 -9.65 -1.39 2.58
C VAL A 271 -8.61 -2.33 3.18
N THR A 272 -7.89 -1.90 4.23
CA THR A 272 -6.94 -2.80 4.91
C THR A 272 -7.63 -3.94 5.65
N MET A 273 -8.90 -3.79 6.04
CA MET A 273 -9.69 -4.81 6.73
C MET A 273 -10.57 -5.66 5.80
N THR A 274 -10.45 -5.49 4.49
CA THR A 274 -11.30 -6.13 3.49
C THR A 274 -11.37 -7.66 3.67
N SER A 275 -10.25 -8.33 3.88
CA SER A 275 -10.23 -9.79 4.00
C SER A 275 -10.98 -10.29 5.26
N GLN A 276 -10.88 -9.56 6.37
CA GLN A 276 -11.66 -9.89 7.58
C GLN A 276 -13.16 -9.65 7.36
N TYR A 277 -13.52 -8.56 6.69
CA TYR A 277 -14.91 -8.30 6.35
C TYR A 277 -15.48 -9.40 5.43
N TYR A 278 -14.74 -9.84 4.42
CA TYR A 278 -15.16 -10.93 3.53
C TYR A 278 -15.34 -12.24 4.27
N ARG A 279 -14.50 -12.54 5.26
CA ARG A 279 -14.66 -13.70 6.14
C ARG A 279 -15.95 -13.61 6.97
N ILE A 280 -16.30 -12.42 7.50
CA ILE A 280 -17.52 -12.19 8.30
C ILE A 280 -18.80 -12.36 7.47
N ILE A 281 -18.76 -12.05 6.15
CA ILE A 281 -19.91 -12.21 5.25
C ILE A 281 -19.91 -13.58 4.53
N ASP A 282 -19.23 -14.58 5.09
CA ASP A 282 -19.17 -15.96 4.63
C ASP A 282 -18.66 -16.16 3.19
N LEU A 283 -17.78 -15.31 2.70
CA LEU A 283 -17.11 -15.52 1.42
C LEU A 283 -15.99 -16.55 1.57
N PRO A 284 -15.87 -17.53 0.66
CA PRO A 284 -14.73 -18.44 0.62
C PRO A 284 -13.41 -17.68 0.43
N GLU A 285 -12.39 -18.00 1.21
CA GLU A 285 -11.11 -17.26 1.21
C GLU A 285 -10.44 -17.27 -0.18
N ALA A 286 -10.53 -18.37 -0.92
CA ALA A 286 -10.07 -18.47 -2.30
C ALA A 286 -10.70 -17.42 -3.25
N SER A 287 -11.93 -16.95 -2.94
CA SER A 287 -12.62 -15.94 -3.75
C SER A 287 -12.09 -14.51 -3.57
N PHE A 288 -11.40 -14.23 -2.46
CA PHE A 288 -10.91 -12.86 -2.14
C PHE A 288 -10.00 -12.31 -3.23
N GLY A 289 -9.15 -13.17 -3.79
CA GLY A 289 -8.28 -12.80 -4.90
C GLY A 289 -9.01 -12.50 -6.19
N LEU A 290 -10.05 -13.26 -6.52
CA LEU A 290 -10.89 -13.03 -7.70
C LEU A 290 -11.65 -11.70 -7.57
N ILE A 291 -12.23 -11.43 -6.39
CA ILE A 291 -12.91 -10.17 -6.11
C ILE A 291 -11.93 -8.99 -6.24
N GLY A 292 -10.74 -9.12 -5.61
CA GLY A 292 -9.69 -8.11 -5.72
C GLY A 292 -9.22 -7.85 -7.16
N SER A 293 -9.12 -8.91 -7.97
CA SER A 293 -8.82 -8.81 -9.40
C SER A 293 -9.94 -8.11 -10.16
N GLY A 294 -11.20 -8.39 -9.84
CA GLY A 294 -12.37 -7.70 -10.39
C GLY A 294 -12.36 -6.19 -10.06
N ILE A 295 -12.04 -5.84 -8.81
CA ILE A 295 -11.89 -4.43 -8.38
C ILE A 295 -10.75 -3.75 -9.14
N ALA A 296 -9.63 -4.44 -9.36
CA ALA A 296 -8.52 -3.89 -10.15
C ALA A 296 -8.93 -3.60 -11.60
N LEU A 297 -9.75 -4.44 -12.23
CA LEU A 297 -10.30 -4.19 -13.57
C LEU A 297 -11.24 -2.97 -13.56
N ILE A 298 -12.10 -2.82 -12.56
CA ILE A 298 -12.93 -1.62 -12.37
C ILE A 298 -12.03 -0.38 -12.26
N GLY A 299 -10.93 -0.47 -11.52
CA GLY A 299 -9.94 0.59 -11.37
C GLY A 299 -9.36 1.11 -12.69
N MET A 300 -9.33 0.30 -13.75
CA MET A 300 -8.91 0.76 -15.10
C MET A 300 -9.93 1.68 -15.77
N VAL A 301 -11.20 1.61 -15.36
CA VAL A 301 -12.30 2.42 -15.92
C VAL A 301 -12.50 3.72 -15.12
N ILE A 302 -12.26 3.70 -13.82
CA ILE A 302 -12.49 4.83 -12.91
C ILE A 302 -11.82 6.14 -13.37
N PRO A 303 -10.56 6.17 -13.86
CA PRO A 303 -9.95 7.41 -14.32
C PRO A 303 -10.70 8.08 -15.50
N ARG A 304 -11.34 7.28 -16.37
CA ARG A 304 -12.18 7.81 -17.47
C ARG A 304 -13.45 8.47 -16.93
N ILE A 305 -14.10 7.82 -15.96
CA ILE A 305 -15.29 8.37 -15.28
C ILE A 305 -14.92 9.65 -14.54
N ALA A 306 -13.83 9.61 -13.75
CA ALA A 306 -13.36 10.76 -13.00
C ALA A 306 -13.01 11.96 -13.90
N ARG A 307 -12.40 11.72 -15.07
CA ARG A 307 -12.12 12.75 -16.07
C ARG A 307 -13.43 13.37 -16.60
N ALA A 308 -14.40 12.56 -17.01
CA ALA A 308 -15.68 13.04 -17.46
C ALA A 308 -16.40 13.86 -16.37
N MET A 309 -16.29 13.44 -15.10
CA MET A 309 -16.85 14.20 -13.97
C MET A 309 -16.19 15.58 -13.83
N VAL A 310 -14.86 15.67 -13.97
CA VAL A 310 -14.13 16.96 -13.88
C VAL A 310 -14.47 17.88 -15.05
N GLU A 311 -14.69 17.33 -16.25
CA GLU A 311 -15.04 18.11 -17.44
C GLU A 311 -16.48 18.66 -17.40
N HIS A 312 -17.42 17.95 -16.75
CA HIS A 312 -18.84 18.30 -16.79
C HIS A 312 -19.38 18.89 -15.49
N PHE A 313 -18.72 18.64 -14.34
CA PHE A 313 -19.22 19.08 -13.04
C PHE A 313 -18.24 20.02 -12.32
N LYS A 314 -18.79 20.86 -11.44
CA LYS A 314 -18.00 21.73 -10.57
C LYS A 314 -17.26 20.90 -9.50
N PRO A 315 -16.10 21.37 -9.01
CA PRO A 315 -15.33 20.68 -7.97
C PRO A 315 -16.16 20.26 -6.74
N LEU A 316 -17.04 21.15 -6.28
CA LEU A 316 -17.92 20.87 -5.13
C LEU A 316 -18.89 19.70 -5.43
N THR A 317 -19.46 19.64 -6.63
CA THR A 317 -20.35 18.54 -7.04
C THR A 317 -19.60 17.21 -7.04
N ASN A 318 -18.37 17.18 -7.57
CA ASN A 318 -17.53 15.98 -7.59
C ASN A 318 -17.21 15.49 -6.19
N VAL A 319 -16.85 16.38 -5.28
CA VAL A 319 -16.60 16.07 -3.87
C VAL A 319 -17.85 15.54 -3.18
N LEU A 320 -19.01 16.18 -3.37
CA LEU A 320 -20.27 15.73 -2.79
C LEU A 320 -20.69 14.35 -3.31
N CYS A 321 -20.52 14.07 -4.61
CA CYS A 321 -20.76 12.74 -5.16
C CYS A 321 -19.91 11.66 -4.48
N VAL A 322 -18.62 11.93 -4.24
CA VAL A 322 -17.74 10.98 -3.55
C VAL A 322 -18.15 10.81 -2.08
N ILE A 323 -18.49 11.89 -1.37
CA ILE A 323 -18.97 11.83 0.01
C ILE A 323 -20.24 10.98 0.11
N VAL A 324 -21.22 11.22 -0.78
CA VAL A 324 -22.47 10.43 -0.78
C VAL A 324 -22.18 8.96 -1.09
N LEU A 325 -21.32 8.69 -2.07
CA LEU A 325 -20.90 7.32 -2.39
C LEU A 325 -20.19 6.64 -1.21
N ALA A 326 -19.28 7.35 -0.54
CA ALA A 326 -18.59 6.85 0.65
C ALA A 326 -19.58 6.55 1.80
N ILE A 327 -20.49 7.48 2.11
CA ILE A 327 -21.52 7.27 3.16
C ILE A 327 -22.41 6.07 2.81
N ALA A 328 -22.87 5.98 1.56
CA ALA A 328 -23.71 4.86 1.12
C ALA A 328 -22.96 3.52 1.22
N SER A 329 -21.68 3.49 0.85
CA SER A 329 -20.88 2.28 0.99
C SER A 329 -20.65 1.89 2.45
N LEU A 330 -20.31 2.86 3.33
CA LEU A 330 -20.14 2.63 4.75
C LEU A 330 -21.42 2.11 5.41
N TYR A 331 -22.56 2.72 5.09
CA TYR A 331 -23.86 2.27 5.56
C TYR A 331 -24.18 0.85 5.06
N GLY A 332 -23.92 0.58 3.79
CA GLY A 332 -24.10 -0.76 3.20
C GLY A 332 -23.27 -1.85 3.88
N LEU A 333 -22.05 -1.53 4.33
CA LEU A 333 -21.21 -2.48 5.07
C LEU A 333 -21.79 -2.89 6.42
N THR A 334 -22.59 -2.05 7.07
CA THR A 334 -23.16 -2.34 8.40
C THR A 334 -24.20 -3.46 8.40
N PHE A 335 -24.73 -3.82 7.24
CA PHE A 335 -25.73 -4.90 7.13
C PHE A 335 -25.11 -6.30 7.11
N PHE A 336 -23.83 -6.45 6.89
CA PHE A 336 -23.10 -7.73 6.82
C PHE A 336 -23.82 -8.80 5.97
N ILE A 337 -24.37 -8.38 4.81
CA ILE A 337 -25.15 -9.28 3.95
C ILE A 337 -24.25 -10.38 3.40
N PRO A 338 -24.53 -11.68 3.67
CA PRO A 338 -23.73 -12.78 3.17
C PRO A 338 -23.50 -12.67 1.67
N VAL A 339 -22.29 -12.86 1.22
CA VAL A 339 -21.81 -12.76 -0.17
C VAL A 339 -22.00 -11.36 -0.77
N PHE A 340 -23.21 -10.80 -0.77
CA PHE A 340 -23.53 -9.52 -1.41
C PHE A 340 -22.89 -8.30 -0.73
N GLY A 341 -22.42 -8.41 0.52
CA GLY A 341 -21.64 -7.38 1.20
C GLY A 341 -20.34 -7.00 0.45
N MET A 342 -19.90 -7.81 -0.52
CA MET A 342 -18.78 -7.43 -1.39
C MET A 342 -19.09 -6.19 -2.26
N LEU A 343 -20.37 -5.92 -2.58
CA LEU A 343 -20.76 -4.77 -3.40
C LEU A 343 -20.52 -3.43 -2.70
N PRO A 344 -21.00 -3.17 -1.46
CA PRO A 344 -20.62 -1.96 -0.74
C PRO A 344 -19.10 -1.87 -0.49
N MET A 345 -18.38 -2.98 -0.31
CA MET A 345 -16.92 -2.95 -0.22
C MET A 345 -16.27 -2.50 -1.55
N ALA A 346 -16.78 -2.94 -2.70
CA ALA A 346 -16.32 -2.44 -4.00
C ALA A 346 -16.56 -0.93 -4.15
N LEU A 347 -17.69 -0.40 -3.64
CA LEU A 347 -17.96 1.05 -3.62
C LEU A 347 -16.97 1.81 -2.71
N VAL A 348 -16.47 1.21 -1.62
CA VAL A 348 -15.38 1.79 -0.81
C VAL A 348 -14.12 1.98 -1.65
N PHE A 349 -13.72 0.95 -2.43
CA PHE A 349 -12.55 1.04 -3.32
C PHE A 349 -12.76 2.11 -4.41
N ILE A 350 -13.93 2.17 -5.02
CA ILE A 350 -14.28 3.18 -6.03
C ILE A 350 -14.20 4.59 -5.42
N SER A 351 -14.77 4.79 -4.23
CA SER A 351 -14.71 6.06 -3.52
C SER A 351 -13.27 6.49 -3.23
N MET A 352 -12.41 5.55 -2.81
CA MET A 352 -10.99 5.82 -2.57
C MET A 352 -10.25 6.21 -3.87
N MET A 353 -10.51 5.51 -4.98
CA MET A 353 -9.92 5.83 -6.28
C MET A 353 -10.34 7.21 -6.79
N LEU A 354 -11.64 7.55 -6.68
CA LEU A 354 -12.15 8.87 -7.05
C LEU A 354 -11.57 9.97 -6.16
N THR A 355 -11.48 9.76 -4.84
CA THR A 355 -10.85 10.69 -3.89
C THR A 355 -9.40 10.97 -4.30
N SER A 356 -8.63 9.93 -4.60
CA SER A 356 -7.24 10.07 -5.02
C SER A 356 -7.10 10.85 -6.33
N PHE A 357 -7.94 10.55 -7.33
CA PHE A 357 -7.94 11.23 -8.61
C PHE A 357 -8.26 12.72 -8.46
N PHE A 358 -9.38 13.06 -7.81
CA PHE A 358 -9.81 14.45 -7.66
C PHE A 358 -8.83 15.27 -6.84
N THR A 359 -8.27 14.69 -5.77
CA THR A 359 -7.25 15.37 -4.97
C THR A 359 -6.02 15.71 -5.80
N SER A 360 -5.50 14.73 -6.54
CA SER A 360 -4.33 14.98 -7.40
C SER A 360 -4.65 15.97 -8.52
N HIS A 361 -5.82 15.89 -9.14
CA HIS A 361 -6.23 16.79 -10.20
C HIS A 361 -6.32 18.25 -9.71
N TYR A 362 -7.09 18.49 -8.64
CA TYR A 362 -7.29 19.86 -8.14
C TYR A 362 -6.04 20.48 -7.55
N LEU A 363 -5.22 19.70 -6.82
CA LEU A 363 -3.95 20.21 -6.30
C LEU A 363 -2.98 20.59 -7.44
N ASN A 364 -2.92 19.78 -8.50
CA ASN A 364 -2.08 20.09 -9.67
C ASN A 364 -2.55 21.31 -10.46
N GLN A 365 -3.85 21.61 -10.46
CA GLN A 365 -4.38 22.83 -11.09
C GLN A 365 -4.03 24.08 -10.29
N MET A 366 -4.01 23.99 -8.95
CA MET A 366 -3.75 25.15 -8.08
C MET A 366 -2.27 25.41 -7.86
N ALA A 367 -1.45 24.38 -7.85
CA ALA A 367 0.00 24.51 -7.61
C ALA A 367 0.74 24.97 -8.85
N GLU A 368 1.68 25.91 -8.66
CA GLU A 368 2.58 26.34 -9.72
C GLU A 368 3.48 25.17 -10.19
N PRO A 369 3.90 25.14 -11.46
CA PRO A 369 4.67 24.00 -12.01
C PRO A 369 5.87 23.59 -11.18
N HIS A 370 6.61 24.55 -10.61
CA HIS A 370 7.80 24.29 -9.80
C HIS A 370 7.50 23.78 -8.38
N GLN A 371 6.26 23.91 -7.89
CA GLN A 371 5.85 23.47 -6.54
C GLN A 371 5.03 22.17 -6.55
N ARG A 372 4.52 21.71 -7.70
CA ARG A 372 3.60 20.56 -7.81
C ARG A 372 4.15 19.32 -7.12
N ALA A 373 5.39 18.94 -7.41
CA ALA A 373 6.01 17.77 -6.81
C ALA A 373 6.06 17.84 -5.28
N THR A 374 6.42 19.01 -4.72
CA THR A 374 6.51 19.23 -3.28
C THR A 374 5.13 19.22 -2.61
N VAL A 375 4.11 19.81 -3.27
CA VAL A 375 2.72 19.80 -2.78
C VAL A 375 2.17 18.38 -2.74
N LEU A 376 2.42 17.56 -3.78
CA LEU A 376 2.00 16.16 -3.83
C LEU A 376 2.74 15.30 -2.80
N SER A 377 4.03 15.54 -2.56
CA SER A 377 4.79 14.88 -1.50
C SER A 377 4.23 15.23 -0.12
N TYR A 378 3.95 16.51 0.15
CA TYR A 378 3.30 16.93 1.40
C TYR A 378 1.92 16.25 1.58
N LYS A 379 1.11 16.16 0.51
CA LYS A 379 -0.15 15.41 0.53
C LYS A 379 0.08 13.96 0.99
N GLY A 380 1.08 13.27 0.42
CA GLY A 380 1.42 11.90 0.79
C GLY A 380 1.76 11.74 2.27
N LEU A 381 2.63 12.64 2.79
CA LEU A 381 2.98 12.67 4.21
C LEU A 381 1.76 12.94 5.11
N ALA A 382 0.91 13.91 4.76
CA ALA A 382 -0.30 14.24 5.52
C ALA A 382 -1.27 13.05 5.56
N PHE A 383 -1.47 12.35 4.45
CA PHE A 383 -2.35 11.19 4.35
C PHE A 383 -1.82 10.00 5.17
N ASN A 384 -0.51 9.73 5.11
CA ASN A 384 0.08 8.66 5.92
C ASN A 384 0.04 8.99 7.42
N ALA A 385 0.27 10.25 7.81
CA ALA A 385 0.13 10.69 9.20
C ALA A 385 -1.31 10.54 9.70
N ALA A 386 -2.31 10.96 8.91
CA ALA A 386 -3.73 10.81 9.24
C ALA A 386 -4.13 9.33 9.35
N TYR A 387 -3.66 8.48 8.43
CA TYR A 387 -3.89 7.04 8.49
C TYR A 387 -3.28 6.41 9.74
N GLY A 388 -2.08 6.82 10.15
CA GLY A 388 -1.48 6.39 11.41
C GLY A 388 -2.32 6.81 12.63
N MET A 389 -2.82 8.06 12.65
CA MET A 389 -3.67 8.55 13.74
C MET A 389 -5.00 7.79 13.85
N ILE A 390 -5.70 7.55 12.74
CA ILE A 390 -6.97 6.82 12.76
C ILE A 390 -6.77 5.38 13.28
N GLY A 391 -5.63 4.75 12.99
CA GLY A 391 -5.29 3.43 13.52
C GLY A 391 -5.24 3.39 15.05
N ILE A 392 -4.68 4.44 15.68
CA ILE A 392 -4.67 4.58 17.15
C ILE A 392 -6.10 4.75 17.70
N PHE A 393 -6.89 5.65 17.10
CA PHE A 393 -8.28 5.86 17.50
C PHE A 393 -9.11 4.59 17.34
N TYR A 394 -8.94 3.88 16.24
CA TYR A 394 -9.64 2.62 15.99
C TYR A 394 -9.27 1.56 17.02
N ALA A 395 -7.98 1.34 17.28
CA ALA A 395 -7.51 0.39 18.29
C ALA A 395 -8.10 0.73 19.68
N GLY A 396 -8.06 2.00 20.08
CA GLY A 396 -8.64 2.47 21.35
C GLY A 396 -10.16 2.28 21.42
N LEU A 397 -10.87 2.56 20.32
CA LEU A 397 -12.32 2.37 20.24
C LEU A 397 -12.69 0.89 20.41
N ILE A 398 -12.04 -0.01 19.69
CA ILE A 398 -12.31 -1.46 19.77
C ILE A 398 -12.01 -1.99 21.17
N THR A 399 -10.90 -1.59 21.78
CA THR A 399 -10.55 -1.97 23.16
C THR A 399 -11.66 -1.53 24.14
N LYS A 400 -12.13 -0.29 24.01
CA LYS A 400 -13.21 0.24 24.87
C LYS A 400 -14.54 -0.50 24.65
N LEU A 401 -14.92 -0.79 23.39
CA LEU A 401 -16.15 -1.52 23.09
C LEU A 401 -16.10 -2.95 23.66
N ARG A 402 -14.96 -3.64 23.53
CA ARG A 402 -14.80 -4.98 24.12
C ARG A 402 -14.91 -4.99 25.64
N SER A 403 -14.29 -4.02 26.32
CA SER A 403 -14.41 -3.92 27.78
C SER A 403 -15.87 -3.69 28.19
N SER A 404 -16.58 -2.77 27.52
CA SER A 404 -18.00 -2.49 27.81
C SER A 404 -18.90 -3.71 27.57
N VAL A 405 -18.67 -4.49 26.52
CA VAL A 405 -19.42 -5.73 26.26
C VAL A 405 -19.10 -6.81 27.31
N GLY A 406 -17.83 -6.92 27.71
CA GLY A 406 -17.40 -7.82 28.79
C GLY A 406 -18.07 -7.48 30.14
N ASP A 407 -18.15 -6.20 30.48
CA ASP A 407 -18.82 -5.72 31.71
C ASP A 407 -20.31 -6.01 31.67
N ILE A 408 -21.00 -5.77 30.55
CA ILE A 408 -22.44 -6.08 30.39
C ILE A 408 -22.68 -7.60 30.48
N SER A 409 -21.86 -8.40 29.85
CA SER A 409 -21.94 -9.86 29.88
C SER A 409 -21.77 -10.39 31.31
N SER A 410 -20.80 -9.87 32.08
CA SER A 410 -20.56 -10.26 33.46
C SER A 410 -21.72 -9.85 34.40
N GLN A 411 -22.31 -8.67 34.18
CA GLN A 411 -23.49 -8.20 34.93
C GLN A 411 -24.72 -9.06 34.63
N LEU A 412 -24.97 -9.41 33.36
CA LEU A 412 -26.06 -10.30 32.98
C LEU A 412 -25.94 -11.69 33.62
N THR A 413 -24.71 -12.23 33.62
CA THR A 413 -24.44 -13.53 34.26
C THR A 413 -24.63 -13.47 35.77
N ALA A 414 -24.21 -12.38 36.44
CA ALA A 414 -24.40 -12.19 37.88
C ALA A 414 -25.90 -12.08 38.23
N ASN A 415 -26.69 -11.32 37.48
CA ASN A 415 -28.12 -11.17 37.69
C ASN A 415 -28.89 -12.50 37.48
N MET A 416 -28.49 -13.32 36.46
CA MET A 416 -29.10 -14.64 36.27
C MET A 416 -28.82 -15.59 37.40
N ILE A 417 -27.63 -15.52 38.03
CA ILE A 417 -27.30 -16.35 39.20
C ILE A 417 -28.06 -15.89 40.44
N GLU A 418 -28.30 -14.57 40.61
CA GLU A 418 -29.13 -14.02 41.71
C GLU A 418 -30.61 -14.36 41.56
N ASP A 419 -31.14 -14.44 40.34
CA ASP A 419 -32.55 -14.81 40.08
C ASP A 419 -32.82 -16.32 40.23
N GLU A 420 -31.81 -17.17 40.21
CA GLU A 420 -31.90 -18.62 40.41
C GLU A 420 -31.65 -19.04 41.87
N ALA A 421 -31.22 -18.15 42.77
CA ALA A 421 -30.94 -18.40 44.18
C ALA A 421 -32.07 -17.93 45.08
#